data_917d967cf9735ec24fa2370ff147f217
#
_entry.id   917d967cf9735ec24fa2370ff147f217
#
_cell.length_a   1.000
_cell.length_b   1.000
_cell.length_c   1.000
_cell.angle_alpha   90.00
_cell.angle_beta   90.00
_cell.angle_gamma   90.00
#
_symmetry.space_group_name_H-M   'P 1'
#
loop_
_entity.id
_entity.type
_entity.pdbx_description
1 polymer ?
#
loop_
_entity_poly.entity_id
_entity_poly.type
_entity_poly.pdbx_seq_one_letter_code
_entity_poly.pdbx_strand_id
1 'polypeptide(L)'
;WFICGVHGNEISGVDSGLMTAYHLLAAQNDEVAAAALKNSIVLIDPMQNPDGRDRFINYFRQNVGRFPDGDLQSAEHNEAWPGGRTNHYLFDMNRDWFVQSQPETRGRTKFYLEWFPQVVADQHEMGTNSSFYFAPPALPWNPNLTKTQLDWLTRLGRNNAAWFDRFKFDYFTREGYDSFYPGYGEGWPLFHGSIGMTYEQAGGPAGGLGILTNTGDTLSLFDRAYHHFTSGISTIEAASQHAGELIKEFHSYFNNAVNGNVGEY
;
A
#
# COMPACT_ATOMS: atom_id res chain seq x y z
N TRP A 1 -1.48 7.53 -6.45
CA TRP A 1 -0.88 6.32 -7.01
C TRP A 1 -0.97 5.18 -6.01
N PHE A 2 -1.59 4.07 -6.42
CA PHE A 2 -1.61 2.81 -5.68
C PHE A 2 -0.51 1.90 -6.19
N ILE A 3 0.30 1.40 -5.27
CA ILE A 3 1.41 0.50 -5.50
C ILE A 3 1.05 -0.83 -4.83
N CYS A 4 1.02 -1.92 -5.59
CA CYS A 4 0.62 -3.22 -5.09
C CYS A 4 1.66 -4.29 -5.41
N GLY A 5 1.83 -5.24 -4.49
CA GLY A 5 2.60 -6.44 -4.75
C GLY A 5 4.11 -6.22 -4.94
N VAL A 6 4.72 -5.26 -4.26
CA VAL A 6 6.18 -5.14 -4.20
C VAL A 6 6.80 -6.38 -3.54
N HIS A 7 6.10 -6.98 -2.58
CA HIS A 7 6.34 -8.34 -2.13
C HIS A 7 5.34 -9.26 -2.82
N GLY A 8 5.83 -10.18 -3.65
CA GLY A 8 4.97 -10.98 -4.54
C GLY A 8 4.08 -11.99 -3.82
N ASN A 9 4.39 -12.34 -2.58
CA ASN A 9 3.60 -13.24 -1.73
C ASN A 9 2.56 -12.51 -0.86
N GLU A 10 2.52 -11.18 -0.86
CA GLU A 10 1.50 -10.35 -0.24
C GLU A 10 0.40 -10.07 -1.26
N ILE A 11 -0.53 -11.01 -1.40
CA ILE A 11 -1.32 -11.16 -2.62
C ILE A 11 -2.57 -10.31 -2.72
N SER A 12 -3.15 -9.88 -1.60
CA SER A 12 -4.47 -9.22 -1.59
C SER A 12 -4.46 -7.80 -2.14
N GLY A 13 -3.33 -7.08 -2.00
CA GLY A 13 -3.16 -5.75 -2.58
C GLY A 13 -3.28 -5.75 -4.11
N VAL A 14 -2.79 -6.81 -4.76
CA VAL A 14 -2.90 -6.99 -6.21
C VAL A 14 -4.35 -7.11 -6.67
N ASP A 15 -5.10 -7.98 -6.00
CA ASP A 15 -6.51 -8.20 -6.32
C ASP A 15 -7.33 -6.93 -6.01
N SER A 16 -7.03 -6.23 -4.91
CA SER A 16 -7.68 -4.97 -4.56
C SER A 16 -7.41 -3.86 -5.58
N GLY A 17 -6.19 -3.79 -6.13
CA GLY A 17 -5.85 -2.84 -7.19
C GLY A 17 -6.72 -3.03 -8.44
N LEU A 18 -6.92 -4.29 -8.85
CA LEU A 18 -7.82 -4.62 -9.96
C LEU A 18 -9.30 -4.35 -9.62
N MET A 19 -9.73 -4.66 -8.39
CA MET A 19 -11.08 -4.31 -7.90
C MET A 19 -11.31 -2.80 -7.93
N THR A 20 -10.33 -2.02 -7.49
CA THR A 20 -10.39 -0.55 -7.50
C THR A 20 -10.50 0.00 -8.92
N ALA A 21 -9.68 -0.50 -9.86
CA ALA A 21 -9.74 -0.11 -11.26
C ALA A 21 -11.12 -0.43 -11.87
N TYR A 22 -11.61 -1.65 -11.64
CA TYR A 22 -12.93 -2.06 -12.13
C TYR A 22 -14.06 -1.19 -11.54
N HIS A 23 -14.02 -0.94 -10.23
CA HIS A 23 -15.03 -0.11 -9.56
C HIS A 23 -15.05 1.31 -10.14
N LEU A 24 -13.92 1.97 -10.27
CA LEU A 24 -13.85 3.34 -10.82
C LEU A 24 -14.40 3.43 -12.25
N LEU A 25 -14.21 2.38 -13.06
CA LEU A 25 -14.63 2.38 -14.46
C LEU A 25 -16.08 1.88 -14.67
N ALA A 26 -16.61 1.04 -13.79
CA ALA A 26 -17.88 0.35 -13.98
C ALA A 26 -18.98 0.81 -13.01
N ALA A 27 -18.64 1.49 -11.91
CA ALA A 27 -19.62 1.94 -10.94
C ALA A 27 -20.65 2.91 -11.57
N GLN A 28 -21.92 2.70 -11.22
CA GLN A 28 -23.02 3.58 -11.63
C GLN A 28 -23.66 4.21 -10.41
N ASN A 29 -23.98 5.50 -10.49
CA ASN A 29 -24.57 6.26 -9.39
C ASN A 29 -23.72 6.26 -8.11
N ASP A 30 -22.39 6.22 -8.26
CA ASP A 30 -21.42 6.31 -7.18
C ASP A 30 -20.74 7.69 -7.21
N GLU A 31 -21.03 8.48 -6.18
CA GLU A 31 -20.53 9.86 -6.09
C GLU A 31 -19.00 9.91 -5.88
N VAL A 32 -18.42 8.92 -5.20
CA VAL A 32 -16.98 8.83 -4.97
C VAL A 32 -16.25 8.54 -6.27
N ALA A 33 -16.70 7.53 -7.04
CA ALA A 33 -16.12 7.20 -8.33
C ALA A 33 -16.25 8.38 -9.31
N ALA A 34 -17.42 9.02 -9.36
CA ALA A 34 -17.66 10.18 -10.22
C ALA A 34 -16.76 11.37 -9.86
N ALA A 35 -16.59 11.68 -8.57
CA ALA A 35 -15.71 12.73 -8.09
C ALA A 35 -14.23 12.41 -8.37
N ALA A 36 -13.83 11.18 -8.18
CA ALA A 36 -12.48 10.72 -8.47
C ALA A 36 -12.11 10.93 -9.94
N LEU A 37 -12.94 10.43 -10.85
CA LEU A 37 -12.72 10.56 -12.31
C LEU A 37 -12.76 12.00 -12.81
N LYS A 38 -13.47 12.88 -12.10
CA LYS A 38 -13.56 14.30 -12.46
C LYS A 38 -12.39 15.13 -11.94
N ASN A 39 -11.92 14.85 -10.72
CA ASN A 39 -11.03 15.75 -9.97
C ASN A 39 -9.62 15.23 -9.82
N SER A 40 -9.34 13.98 -10.20
CA SER A 40 -8.04 13.35 -10.01
C SER A 40 -7.66 12.41 -11.14
N ILE A 41 -6.38 12.09 -11.22
CA ILE A 41 -5.83 11.00 -12.01
C ILE A 41 -5.47 9.90 -11.02
N VAL A 42 -6.04 8.73 -11.19
CA VAL A 42 -5.75 7.56 -10.36
C VAL A 42 -4.81 6.63 -11.12
N LEU A 43 -3.61 6.48 -10.60
CA LEU A 43 -2.60 5.55 -11.12
C LEU A 43 -2.64 4.29 -10.27
N ILE A 44 -2.72 3.13 -10.92
CA ILE A 44 -2.71 1.83 -10.25
C ILE A 44 -1.60 0.99 -10.88
N ASP A 45 -0.62 0.61 -10.06
CA ASP A 45 0.42 -0.35 -10.39
C ASP A 45 0.09 -1.67 -9.66
N PRO A 46 -0.62 -2.59 -10.33
CA PRO A 46 -1.23 -3.72 -9.64
C PRO A 46 -0.24 -4.83 -9.29
N MET A 47 0.98 -4.82 -9.88
CA MET A 47 1.94 -5.92 -9.70
C MET A 47 3.37 -5.47 -9.92
N GLN A 48 4.03 -5.07 -8.84
CA GLN A 48 5.42 -4.59 -8.91
C GLN A 48 6.47 -5.70 -8.94
N ASN A 49 6.12 -6.89 -8.46
CA ASN A 49 7.01 -8.04 -8.36
C ASN A 49 6.40 -9.30 -9.01
N PRO A 50 6.31 -9.35 -10.34
CA PRO A 50 5.73 -10.49 -11.04
C PRO A 50 6.51 -11.79 -10.80
N ASP A 51 7.83 -11.76 -10.70
CA ASP A 51 8.66 -12.94 -10.45
C ASP A 51 8.40 -13.52 -9.05
N GLY A 52 8.32 -12.66 -8.02
CA GLY A 52 7.99 -13.08 -6.67
C GLY A 52 6.56 -13.65 -6.58
N ARG A 53 5.61 -13.00 -7.25
CA ARG A 53 4.23 -13.48 -7.33
C ARG A 53 4.14 -14.84 -7.99
N ASP A 54 4.86 -15.06 -9.09
CA ASP A 54 4.85 -16.32 -9.81
C ASP A 54 5.46 -17.46 -8.98
N ARG A 55 6.56 -17.20 -8.25
CA ARG A 55 7.13 -18.17 -7.31
C ARG A 55 6.11 -18.57 -6.23
N PHE A 56 5.44 -17.59 -5.61
CA PHE A 56 4.42 -17.86 -4.61
C PHE A 56 3.26 -18.68 -5.16
N ILE A 57 2.70 -18.30 -6.31
CA ILE A 57 1.58 -19.01 -6.92
C ILE A 57 1.96 -20.44 -7.29
N ASN A 58 3.15 -20.66 -7.84
CA ASN A 58 3.62 -22.00 -8.19
C ASN A 58 3.82 -22.85 -6.93
N TYR A 59 4.39 -22.30 -5.86
CA TYR A 59 4.49 -22.99 -4.59
C TYR A 59 3.12 -23.36 -4.03
N PHE A 60 2.20 -22.39 -3.95
CA PHE A 60 0.85 -22.63 -3.46
C PHE A 60 0.14 -23.75 -4.24
N ARG A 61 0.17 -23.70 -5.57
CA ARG A 61 -0.46 -24.71 -6.44
C ARG A 61 0.12 -26.12 -6.28
N GLN A 62 1.38 -26.23 -5.90
CA GLN A 62 2.02 -27.53 -5.67
C GLN A 62 1.70 -28.12 -4.29
N ASN A 63 1.33 -27.28 -3.33
CA ASN A 63 1.14 -27.66 -1.94
C ASN A 63 -0.30 -27.62 -1.47
N VAL A 64 -1.19 -26.90 -2.17
CA VAL A 64 -2.62 -26.91 -1.86
C VAL A 64 -3.23 -28.27 -2.15
N GLY A 65 -4.05 -28.76 -1.22
CA GLY A 65 -4.80 -30.01 -1.40
C GLY A 65 -5.97 -29.85 -2.38
N ARG A 66 -6.91 -30.81 -2.33
CA ARG A 66 -8.16 -30.71 -3.11
C ARG A 66 -8.97 -29.46 -2.76
N PHE A 67 -8.89 -29.03 -1.52
CA PHE A 67 -9.48 -27.81 -1.00
C PHE A 67 -8.41 -27.06 -0.21
N PRO A 68 -8.45 -25.73 -0.19
CA PRO A 68 -7.59 -24.92 0.69
C PRO A 68 -7.79 -25.33 2.15
N ASP A 69 -6.71 -25.38 2.89
CA ASP A 69 -6.70 -25.69 4.31
C ASP A 69 -6.27 -24.46 5.10
N GLY A 70 -7.12 -23.95 5.97
CA GLY A 70 -6.82 -22.76 6.76
C GLY A 70 -5.83 -22.97 7.91
N ASP A 71 -5.44 -24.21 8.21
CA ASP A 71 -4.47 -24.47 9.28
C ASP A 71 -3.09 -23.92 8.93
N LEU A 72 -2.57 -23.03 9.76
CA LEU A 72 -1.26 -22.40 9.59
C LEU A 72 -0.10 -23.41 9.45
N GLN A 73 -0.26 -24.64 9.93
CA GLN A 73 0.72 -25.71 9.79
C GLN A 73 0.60 -26.48 8.46
N SER A 74 -0.44 -26.22 7.68
CA SER A 74 -0.59 -26.81 6.36
C SER A 74 0.54 -26.39 5.43
N ALA A 75 0.94 -27.29 4.51
CA ALA A 75 2.06 -27.05 3.60
C ALA A 75 1.85 -25.81 2.73
N GLU A 76 0.61 -25.51 2.34
CA GLU A 76 0.29 -24.34 1.50
C GLU A 76 0.62 -22.99 2.13
N HIS A 77 0.78 -22.92 3.47
CA HIS A 77 1.12 -21.73 4.23
C HIS A 77 2.61 -21.62 4.60
N ASN A 78 3.42 -22.61 4.25
CA ASN A 78 4.84 -22.70 4.63
C ASN A 78 5.76 -22.52 3.43
N GLU A 79 5.67 -21.36 2.79
CA GLU A 79 6.46 -21.03 1.60
C GLU A 79 7.97 -21.19 1.86
N ALA A 80 8.60 -22.07 1.08
CA ALA A 80 10.03 -22.31 1.20
C ALA A 80 10.84 -21.15 0.58
N TRP A 81 12.03 -20.91 1.14
CA TRP A 81 12.99 -20.02 0.50
C TRP A 81 13.31 -20.51 -0.94
N PRO A 82 13.40 -19.60 -1.95
CA PRO A 82 13.55 -18.14 -1.83
C PRO A 82 12.23 -17.37 -1.65
N GLY A 83 11.06 -17.98 -1.66
CA GLY A 83 9.78 -17.36 -1.46
C GLY A 83 9.41 -16.25 -2.46
N GLY A 84 8.20 -15.71 -2.33
CA GLY A 84 7.69 -14.67 -3.22
C GLY A 84 8.01 -13.24 -2.80
N ARG A 85 8.65 -13.03 -1.65
CA ARG A 85 8.92 -11.67 -1.17
C ARG A 85 9.82 -10.87 -2.10
N THR A 86 10.90 -11.48 -2.57
CA THR A 86 11.97 -10.82 -3.32
C THR A 86 11.74 -10.86 -4.84
N ASN A 87 12.46 -9.99 -5.60
CA ASN A 87 12.42 -9.98 -7.05
C ASN A 87 13.16 -11.19 -7.67
N HIS A 88 13.37 -11.17 -8.99
CA HIS A 88 14.12 -12.22 -9.70
C HIS A 88 15.51 -12.46 -9.13
N TYR A 89 16.20 -11.41 -8.74
CA TYR A 89 17.57 -11.46 -8.21
C TYR A 89 17.65 -11.61 -6.69
N LEU A 90 16.54 -11.91 -6.03
CA LEU A 90 16.42 -12.09 -4.58
C LEU A 90 16.68 -10.81 -3.76
N PHE A 91 16.40 -9.64 -4.32
CA PHE A 91 16.43 -8.37 -3.60
C PHE A 91 15.02 -8.00 -3.10
N ASP A 92 14.96 -7.47 -1.87
CA ASP A 92 13.76 -6.84 -1.35
C ASP A 92 13.59 -5.44 -1.96
N MET A 93 12.66 -5.31 -2.89
CA MET A 93 12.46 -4.05 -3.61
C MET A 93 11.83 -2.96 -2.72
N ASN A 94 11.23 -3.33 -1.57
CA ASN A 94 10.80 -2.35 -0.58
C ASN A 94 11.90 -1.91 0.39
N ARG A 95 13.17 -2.19 0.05
CA ARG A 95 14.37 -1.64 0.67
C ARG A 95 15.24 -0.89 -0.32
N ASP A 96 14.84 -0.88 -1.59
CA ASP A 96 15.66 -0.42 -2.72
C ASP A 96 15.25 0.95 -3.28
N TRP A 97 14.18 1.57 -2.78
CA TRP A 97 13.66 2.83 -3.31
C TRP A 97 14.69 3.97 -3.31
N PHE A 98 15.52 4.06 -2.28
CA PHE A 98 16.58 5.07 -2.20
C PHE A 98 17.82 4.67 -3.01
N VAL A 99 18.26 3.42 -2.91
CA VAL A 99 19.47 2.92 -3.55
C VAL A 99 19.28 2.70 -5.05
N GLN A 100 18.08 2.27 -5.48
CA GLN A 100 17.69 2.03 -6.88
C GLN A 100 18.63 1.06 -7.61
N SER A 101 19.05 0.01 -6.92
CA SER A 101 19.95 -0.99 -7.48
C SER A 101 19.23 -1.91 -8.49
N GLN A 102 17.93 -2.14 -8.28
CA GLN A 102 17.13 -3.05 -9.10
C GLN A 102 16.50 -2.35 -10.31
N PRO A 103 16.40 -3.03 -11.47
CA PRO A 103 15.82 -2.44 -12.68
C PRO A 103 14.34 -2.06 -12.50
N GLU A 104 13.57 -2.85 -11.74
CA GLU A 104 12.17 -2.59 -11.43
C GLU A 104 12.03 -1.28 -10.63
N THR A 105 12.86 -1.09 -9.62
CA THR A 105 12.87 0.15 -8.82
C THR A 105 13.22 1.36 -9.69
N ARG A 106 14.25 1.26 -10.54
CA ARG A 106 14.60 2.35 -11.48
C ARG A 106 13.47 2.68 -12.44
N GLY A 107 12.77 1.68 -12.97
CA GLY A 107 11.62 1.88 -13.85
C GLY A 107 10.48 2.61 -13.13
N ARG A 108 10.20 2.21 -11.91
CA ARG A 108 9.16 2.77 -11.06
C ARG A 108 9.46 4.20 -10.63
N THR A 109 10.67 4.48 -10.17
CA THR A 109 11.07 5.85 -9.78
C THR A 109 11.10 6.79 -10.97
N LYS A 110 11.48 6.31 -12.16
CA LYS A 110 11.36 7.09 -13.40
C LYS A 110 9.90 7.44 -13.67
N PHE A 111 8.99 6.47 -13.60
CA PHE A 111 7.55 6.70 -13.79
C PHE A 111 7.00 7.68 -12.74
N TYR A 112 7.39 7.53 -11.46
CA TYR A 112 7.05 8.49 -10.42
C TYR A 112 7.46 9.93 -10.77
N LEU A 113 8.69 10.12 -11.24
CA LEU A 113 9.22 11.44 -11.62
C LEU A 113 8.59 12.02 -12.90
N GLU A 114 7.95 11.20 -13.72
CA GLU A 114 7.16 11.67 -14.87
C GLU A 114 5.77 12.17 -14.44
N TRP A 115 5.15 11.53 -13.46
CA TRP A 115 3.78 11.81 -13.03
C TRP A 115 3.68 12.68 -11.77
N PHE A 116 4.66 12.64 -10.89
CA PHE A 116 4.70 13.34 -9.61
C PHE A 116 3.37 13.23 -8.83
N PRO A 117 2.95 12.03 -8.44
CA PRO A 117 1.69 11.84 -7.72
C PRO A 117 1.72 12.56 -6.36
N GLN A 118 0.64 13.26 -5.99
CA GLN A 118 0.54 13.97 -4.72
C GLN A 118 0.27 13.04 -3.53
N VAL A 119 -0.35 11.89 -3.79
CA VAL A 119 -0.65 10.85 -2.78
C VAL A 119 -0.18 9.50 -3.32
N VAL A 120 0.51 8.75 -2.47
CA VAL A 120 0.99 7.39 -2.78
C VAL A 120 0.57 6.45 -1.66
N ALA A 121 -0.05 5.33 -2.00
CA ALA A 121 -0.42 4.28 -1.06
C ALA A 121 0.23 2.96 -1.50
N ASP A 122 1.08 2.41 -0.64
CA ASP A 122 1.79 1.15 -0.84
C ASP A 122 1.06 0.05 -0.05
N GLN A 123 0.50 -0.93 -0.77
CA GLN A 123 -0.34 -1.98 -0.21
C GLN A 123 0.47 -3.25 0.08
N HIS A 124 0.50 -3.61 1.36
CA HIS A 124 1.27 -4.72 1.93
C HIS A 124 0.41 -5.66 2.77
N GLU A 125 1.01 -6.79 3.15
CA GLU A 125 0.43 -7.69 4.15
C GLU A 125 1.42 -7.97 5.28
N MET A 126 0.89 -7.99 6.51
CA MET A 126 1.60 -8.29 7.76
C MET A 126 1.13 -9.60 8.39
N GLY A 127 1.65 -9.92 9.57
CA GLY A 127 1.36 -11.18 10.28
C GLY A 127 -0.13 -11.50 10.42
N THR A 128 -0.45 -12.78 10.31
CA THR A 128 -1.81 -13.35 10.19
C THR A 128 -2.80 -12.91 11.26
N ASN A 129 -2.33 -12.76 12.51
CA ASN A 129 -3.17 -12.44 13.67
C ASN A 129 -3.17 -10.95 14.04
N SER A 130 -2.95 -10.09 13.08
CA SER A 130 -3.11 -8.66 13.21
C SER A 130 -4.47 -8.22 12.67
N SER A 131 -4.65 -6.94 12.37
CA SER A 131 -5.86 -6.42 11.74
C SER A 131 -5.51 -5.68 10.44
N PHE A 132 -5.79 -4.41 10.35
CA PHE A 132 -5.37 -3.55 9.23
C PHE A 132 -4.66 -2.31 9.76
N TYR A 133 -3.52 -1.98 9.17
CA TYR A 133 -2.80 -0.75 9.47
C TYR A 133 -2.95 0.29 8.35
N PHE A 134 -3.14 1.54 8.76
CA PHE A 134 -3.01 2.72 7.92
C PHE A 134 -2.48 3.93 8.72
N ALA A 135 -2.02 4.96 8.00
CA ALA A 135 -1.52 6.20 8.60
C ALA A 135 -2.51 6.81 9.63
N PRO A 136 -2.05 7.60 10.61
CA PRO A 136 -0.69 8.11 10.75
C PRO A 136 0.28 7.11 11.36
N PRO A 137 1.58 7.22 11.00
CA PRO A 137 2.62 6.29 11.46
C PRO A 137 3.01 6.48 12.92
N ALA A 138 3.69 5.48 13.47
CA ALA A 138 4.34 5.53 14.76
C ALA A 138 5.55 6.49 14.76
N LEU A 139 6.04 6.83 15.92
CA LEU A 139 7.34 7.48 16.10
C LEU A 139 8.48 6.44 16.01
N PRO A 140 9.67 6.86 15.55
CA PRO A 140 10.06 8.23 15.17
C PRO A 140 9.68 8.58 13.73
N TRP A 141 9.37 9.85 13.50
CA TRP A 141 9.27 10.37 12.14
C TRP A 141 10.59 11.00 11.71
N ASN A 142 10.89 10.95 10.41
CA ASN A 142 12.07 11.63 9.91
C ASN A 142 11.92 13.16 10.11
N PRO A 143 12.94 13.84 10.68
CA PRO A 143 12.88 15.28 10.97
C PRO A 143 12.74 16.18 9.74
N ASN A 144 13.00 15.64 8.54
CA ASN A 144 12.84 16.38 7.28
C ASN A 144 11.40 16.32 6.71
N LEU A 145 10.50 15.57 7.34
CA LEU A 145 9.09 15.59 6.95
C LEU A 145 8.45 16.90 7.39
N THR A 146 7.70 17.51 6.50
CA THR A 146 7.01 18.76 6.80
C THR A 146 5.80 18.53 7.71
N LYS A 147 5.47 19.55 8.51
CA LYS A 147 4.23 19.51 9.30
C LYS A 147 3.00 19.25 8.44
N THR A 148 2.95 19.84 7.25
CA THR A 148 1.84 19.66 6.29
C THR A 148 1.69 18.21 5.88
N GLN A 149 2.79 17.49 5.58
CA GLN A 149 2.74 16.07 5.25
C GLN A 149 2.19 15.24 6.42
N LEU A 150 2.63 15.50 7.65
CA LEU A 150 2.14 14.80 8.85
C LEU A 150 0.66 15.10 9.13
N ASP A 151 0.21 16.32 8.89
CA ASP A 151 -1.20 16.70 9.00
C ASP A 151 -2.05 15.94 7.93
N TRP A 152 -1.55 15.80 6.71
CA TRP A 152 -2.22 15.04 5.65
C TRP A 152 -2.27 13.54 5.95
N LEU A 153 -1.19 12.94 6.44
CA LEU A 153 -1.20 11.56 6.90
C LEU A 153 -2.32 11.32 7.95
N THR A 154 -2.49 12.28 8.86
CA THR A 154 -3.57 12.23 9.86
C THR A 154 -4.96 12.40 9.22
N ARG A 155 -5.12 13.30 8.24
CA ARG A 155 -6.42 13.53 7.56
C ARG A 155 -6.85 12.31 6.76
N LEU A 156 -5.96 11.75 5.95
CA LEU A 156 -6.21 10.53 5.17
C LEU A 156 -6.51 9.34 6.08
N GLY A 157 -5.74 9.19 7.18
CA GLY A 157 -6.00 8.17 8.18
C GLY A 157 -7.36 8.28 8.86
N ARG A 158 -7.83 9.50 9.15
CA ARG A 158 -9.18 9.71 9.71
C ARG A 158 -10.28 9.33 8.72
N ASN A 159 -10.09 9.59 7.43
CA ASN A 159 -11.03 9.15 6.41
C ASN A 159 -11.08 7.62 6.32
N ASN A 160 -9.90 6.96 6.33
CA ASN A 160 -9.82 5.51 6.39
C ASN A 160 -10.52 4.94 7.63
N ALA A 161 -10.30 5.54 8.82
CA ALA A 161 -10.99 5.14 10.05
C ALA A 161 -12.51 5.22 9.92
N ALA A 162 -13.03 6.33 9.37
CA ALA A 162 -14.47 6.50 9.17
C ALA A 162 -15.08 5.43 8.23
N TRP A 163 -14.34 5.03 7.19
CA TRP A 163 -14.75 3.94 6.30
C TRP A 163 -14.70 2.59 7.00
N PHE A 164 -13.63 2.27 7.73
CA PHE A 164 -13.48 1.03 8.46
C PHE A 164 -14.51 0.88 9.57
N ASP A 165 -14.76 1.94 10.34
CA ASP A 165 -15.81 1.97 11.36
C ASP A 165 -17.20 1.70 10.76
N ARG A 166 -17.50 2.28 9.59
CA ARG A 166 -18.78 2.04 8.86
C ARG A 166 -18.97 0.58 8.48
N PHE A 167 -17.89 -0.10 8.08
CA PHE A 167 -17.92 -1.52 7.69
C PHE A 167 -17.62 -2.45 8.86
N LYS A 168 -17.30 -1.92 10.04
CA LYS A 168 -16.93 -2.67 11.26
C LYS A 168 -15.67 -3.53 11.05
N PHE A 169 -14.69 -3.00 10.33
CA PHE A 169 -13.39 -3.62 10.17
C PHE A 169 -12.44 -3.16 11.27
N ASP A 170 -11.67 -4.08 11.82
CA ASP A 170 -10.66 -3.78 12.82
C ASP A 170 -9.42 -3.16 12.18
N TYR A 171 -8.86 -2.16 12.82
CA TYR A 171 -7.64 -1.47 12.37
C TYR A 171 -6.84 -0.90 13.55
N PHE A 172 -5.61 -0.52 13.26
CA PHE A 172 -4.77 0.25 14.18
C PHE A 172 -3.95 1.31 13.45
N THR A 173 -3.47 2.28 14.19
CA THR A 173 -2.63 3.37 13.71
C THR A 173 -1.58 3.68 14.77
N ARG A 174 -0.49 4.39 14.40
CA ARG A 174 0.55 4.87 15.33
C ARG A 174 1.33 3.76 16.05
N GLU A 175 1.32 2.57 15.52
CA GLU A 175 2.02 1.41 16.05
C GLU A 175 2.71 0.64 14.91
N GLY A 176 3.86 0.01 15.19
CA GLY A 176 4.54 -0.94 14.31
C GLY A 176 5.26 -0.34 13.10
N TYR A 177 4.71 0.69 12.49
CA TYR A 177 5.22 1.29 11.25
C TYR A 177 5.52 2.77 11.46
N ASP A 178 6.76 3.17 11.16
CA ASP A 178 7.21 4.57 11.25
C ASP A 178 7.42 5.17 9.84
N SER A 179 7.73 6.46 9.76
CA SER A 179 8.09 7.16 8.52
C SER A 179 9.46 7.81 8.67
N PHE A 180 10.48 7.01 8.94
CA PHE A 180 11.84 7.49 9.16
C PHE A 180 12.78 7.17 7.99
N TYR A 181 12.77 5.94 7.48
CA TYR A 181 13.70 5.48 6.47
C TYR A 181 13.23 5.80 5.04
N PRO A 182 14.07 6.46 4.20
CA PRO A 182 13.68 6.89 2.85
C PRO A 182 13.68 5.77 1.80
N GLY A 183 14.01 4.56 2.16
CA GLY A 183 14.15 3.42 1.23
C GLY A 183 12.91 2.55 1.07
N TYR A 184 11.78 2.91 1.73
CA TYR A 184 10.49 2.23 1.59
C TYR A 184 9.60 2.92 0.55
N GLY A 185 8.56 2.19 0.08
CA GLY A 185 7.60 2.69 -0.91
C GLY A 185 6.76 3.88 -0.45
N GLU A 186 6.50 4.01 0.85
CA GLU A 186 5.87 5.19 1.42
C GLU A 186 6.88 6.28 1.78
N GLY A 187 8.09 5.90 2.19
CA GLY A 187 9.12 6.83 2.65
C GLY A 187 9.69 7.64 1.50
N TRP A 188 10.13 7.01 0.42
CA TRP A 188 10.75 7.69 -0.70
C TRP A 188 9.85 8.80 -1.31
N PRO A 189 8.55 8.58 -1.56
CA PRO A 189 7.65 9.64 -2.01
C PRO A 189 7.51 10.82 -1.04
N LEU A 190 7.58 10.59 0.28
CA LEU A 190 7.54 11.66 1.27
C LEU A 190 8.68 12.65 1.09
N PHE A 191 9.88 12.18 0.70
CA PHE A 191 11.03 13.05 0.41
C PHE A 191 10.98 13.68 -0.98
N HIS A 192 9.93 13.42 -1.74
CA HIS A 192 9.65 13.99 -3.06
C HIS A 192 8.32 14.77 -3.08
N GLY A 193 7.86 15.22 -1.93
CA GLY A 193 6.70 16.10 -1.79
C GLY A 193 5.34 15.41 -1.74
N SER A 194 5.26 14.12 -2.02
CA SER A 194 4.01 13.36 -1.91
C SER A 194 3.63 13.07 -0.46
N ILE A 195 2.38 12.67 -0.26
CA ILE A 195 1.92 12.05 0.97
C ILE A 195 1.99 10.53 0.77
N GLY A 196 3.10 9.94 1.22
CA GLY A 196 3.33 8.50 1.11
C GLY A 196 2.77 7.74 2.32
N MET A 197 2.08 6.64 2.10
CA MET A 197 1.45 5.81 3.14
C MET A 197 1.67 4.33 2.87
N THR A 198 1.92 3.58 3.93
CA THR A 198 1.82 2.12 3.92
C THR A 198 0.44 1.69 4.41
N TYR A 199 -0.14 0.72 3.74
CA TYR A 199 -1.31 -0.04 4.18
C TYR A 199 -0.91 -1.50 4.38
N GLU A 200 -1.20 -2.03 5.57
CA GLU A 200 -0.80 -3.39 5.94
C GLU A 200 -2.02 -4.20 6.35
N GLN A 201 -2.31 -5.22 5.59
CA GLN A 201 -3.40 -6.15 5.86
C GLN A 201 -2.87 -7.40 6.58
N ALA A 202 -3.56 -7.86 7.60
CA ALA A 202 -3.28 -9.17 8.17
C ALA A 202 -3.40 -10.30 7.14
N GLY A 203 -2.60 -11.36 7.28
CA GLY A 203 -2.68 -12.57 6.46
C GLY A 203 -1.41 -13.01 5.77
N GLY A 204 -0.64 -12.07 5.23
CA GLY A 204 0.54 -12.40 4.44
C GLY A 204 1.80 -12.68 5.25
N PRO A 205 2.81 -13.33 4.69
CA PRO A 205 2.80 -14.01 3.38
C PRO A 205 2.11 -15.37 3.42
N ALA A 206 1.65 -15.84 4.58
CA ALA A 206 1.10 -17.18 4.77
C ALA A 206 -0.38 -17.32 4.36
N GLY A 207 -1.10 -16.22 4.15
CA GLY A 207 -2.57 -16.20 4.07
C GLY A 207 -3.21 -17.03 2.94
N GLY A 208 -2.51 -17.26 1.83
CA GLY A 208 -3.04 -18.06 0.73
C GLY A 208 -4.45 -17.63 0.30
N LEU A 209 -5.35 -18.60 0.08
CA LEU A 209 -6.78 -18.33 -0.19
C LEU A 209 -7.60 -18.10 1.09
N GLY A 210 -7.13 -18.56 2.23
CA GLY A 210 -7.75 -18.36 3.52
C GLY A 210 -6.92 -18.97 4.62
N ILE A 211 -6.88 -18.33 5.78
CA ILE A 211 -6.10 -18.76 6.94
C ILE A 211 -6.91 -18.63 8.21
N LEU A 212 -6.80 -19.61 9.10
CA LEU A 212 -7.47 -19.62 10.39
C LEU A 212 -6.72 -18.67 11.35
N THR A 213 -7.43 -17.70 11.91
CA THR A 213 -6.89 -16.77 12.90
C THR A 213 -6.98 -17.36 14.33
N ASN A 214 -6.28 -16.74 15.27
CA ASN A 214 -6.33 -17.11 16.68
C ASN A 214 -7.72 -16.92 17.31
N THR A 215 -8.61 -16.14 16.70
CA THR A 215 -10.00 -15.96 17.13
C THR A 215 -10.90 -17.10 16.68
N GLY A 216 -10.41 -17.99 15.80
CA GLY A 216 -11.17 -19.09 15.22
C GLY A 216 -11.92 -18.74 13.94
N ASP A 217 -11.77 -17.52 13.44
CA ASP A 217 -12.33 -17.09 12.16
C ASP A 217 -11.38 -17.39 11.02
N THR A 218 -11.90 -17.58 9.82
CA THR A 218 -11.10 -17.72 8.60
C THR A 218 -10.97 -16.36 7.90
N LEU A 219 -9.74 -15.85 7.82
CA LEU A 219 -9.43 -14.66 7.05
C LEU A 219 -9.17 -15.04 5.58
N SER A 220 -10.16 -14.84 4.72
CA SER A 220 -10.07 -15.19 3.31
C SER A 220 -9.29 -14.17 2.48
N LEU A 221 -8.83 -14.57 1.29
CA LEU A 221 -8.25 -13.64 0.32
C LEU A 221 -9.25 -12.54 -0.08
N PHE A 222 -10.54 -12.89 -0.18
CA PHE A 222 -11.58 -11.90 -0.48
C PHE A 222 -11.68 -10.83 0.61
N ASP A 223 -11.70 -11.22 1.90
CA ASP A 223 -11.77 -10.25 3.00
C ASP A 223 -10.56 -9.31 2.96
N ARG A 224 -9.36 -9.85 2.80
CA ARG A 224 -8.11 -9.10 2.71
C ARG A 224 -8.10 -8.12 1.53
N ALA A 225 -8.51 -8.58 0.35
CA ALA A 225 -8.61 -7.73 -0.83
C ALA A 225 -9.69 -6.65 -0.65
N TYR A 226 -10.79 -6.96 0.03
CA TYR A 226 -11.87 -6.02 0.27
C TYR A 226 -11.49 -4.94 1.29
N HIS A 227 -10.70 -5.27 2.31
CA HIS A 227 -10.13 -4.27 3.24
C HIS A 227 -9.20 -3.30 2.51
N HIS A 228 -8.28 -3.80 1.67
CA HIS A 228 -7.43 -2.95 0.84
C HIS A 228 -8.22 -2.10 -0.16
N PHE A 229 -9.25 -2.67 -0.78
CA PHE A 229 -10.16 -1.93 -1.64
C PHE A 229 -10.84 -0.79 -0.88
N THR A 230 -11.32 -1.06 0.33
CA THR A 230 -12.00 -0.08 1.18
C THR A 230 -11.06 1.09 1.54
N SER A 231 -9.83 0.81 1.94
CA SER A 231 -8.82 1.86 2.22
C SER A 231 -8.45 2.61 0.93
N GLY A 232 -8.39 1.92 -0.20
CA GLY A 232 -8.14 2.50 -1.51
C GLY A 232 -9.20 3.51 -1.91
N ILE A 233 -10.48 3.13 -1.87
CA ILE A 233 -11.60 4.01 -2.20
C ILE A 233 -11.69 5.20 -1.23
N SER A 234 -11.50 4.96 0.06
CA SER A 234 -11.43 6.03 1.07
C SER A 234 -10.33 7.06 0.76
N THR A 235 -9.15 6.59 0.37
CA THR A 235 -8.03 7.46 -0.01
C THR A 235 -8.34 8.28 -1.27
N ILE A 236 -8.95 7.65 -2.26
CA ILE A 236 -9.39 8.30 -3.50
C ILE A 236 -10.45 9.37 -3.21
N GLU A 237 -11.43 9.06 -2.36
CA GLU A 237 -12.44 10.01 -1.91
C GLU A 237 -11.80 11.26 -1.31
N ALA A 238 -10.97 11.09 -0.28
CA ALA A 238 -10.33 12.21 0.39
C ALA A 238 -9.40 13.00 -0.55
N ALA A 239 -8.62 12.33 -1.39
CA ALA A 239 -7.74 12.98 -2.34
C ALA A 239 -8.50 13.77 -3.41
N SER A 240 -9.60 13.23 -3.95
CA SER A 240 -10.41 13.90 -4.96
C SER A 240 -11.19 15.10 -4.41
N GLN A 241 -11.69 15.01 -3.17
CA GLN A 241 -12.36 16.11 -2.48
C GLN A 241 -11.42 17.28 -2.18
N HIS A 242 -10.15 17.00 -1.98
CA HIS A 242 -9.12 17.98 -1.60
C HIS A 242 -8.04 18.18 -2.68
N ALA A 243 -8.34 17.84 -3.94
CA ALA A 243 -7.34 17.86 -5.03
C ALA A 243 -6.62 19.20 -5.17
N GLY A 244 -7.35 20.32 -5.12
CA GLY A 244 -6.76 21.66 -5.22
C GLY A 244 -5.83 22.00 -4.05
N GLU A 245 -6.15 21.56 -2.84
CA GLU A 245 -5.30 21.75 -1.65
C GLU A 245 -4.02 20.89 -1.76
N LEU A 246 -4.13 19.62 -2.13
CA LEU A 246 -3.00 18.73 -2.33
C LEU A 246 -2.02 19.23 -3.40
N ILE A 247 -2.51 19.71 -4.54
CA ILE A 247 -1.67 20.31 -5.58
C ILE A 247 -0.94 21.56 -5.07
N LYS A 248 -1.64 22.42 -4.33
CA LYS A 248 -1.04 23.64 -3.74
C LYS A 248 0.06 23.28 -2.74
N GLU A 249 -0.19 22.31 -1.87
CA GLU A 249 0.81 21.88 -0.87
C GLU A 249 2.02 21.21 -1.54
N PHE A 250 1.78 20.37 -2.55
CA PHE A 250 2.83 19.77 -3.35
C PHE A 250 3.72 20.83 -4.03
N HIS A 251 3.10 21.83 -4.66
CA HIS A 251 3.84 22.97 -5.23
C HIS A 251 4.63 23.73 -4.16
N SER A 252 4.03 23.98 -2.99
CA SER A 252 4.68 24.68 -1.89
C SER A 252 5.90 23.94 -1.35
N TYR A 253 5.87 22.60 -1.33
CA TYR A 253 7.01 21.78 -0.94
C TYR A 253 8.25 22.10 -1.79
N PHE A 254 8.14 22.08 -3.12
CA PHE A 254 9.24 22.39 -4.02
C PHE A 254 9.62 23.86 -4.01
N ASN A 255 8.65 24.77 -3.95
CA ASN A 255 8.92 26.19 -3.88
C ASN A 255 9.72 26.55 -2.61
N ASN A 256 9.40 25.94 -1.48
CA ASN A 256 10.14 26.15 -0.24
C ASN A 256 11.56 25.56 -0.32
N ALA A 257 11.74 24.42 -0.99
CA ALA A 257 13.07 23.84 -1.21
C ALA A 257 13.98 24.73 -2.08
N VAL A 258 13.40 25.44 -3.05
CA VAL A 258 14.16 26.32 -3.97
C VAL A 258 14.40 27.70 -3.36
N ASN A 259 13.40 28.28 -2.72
CA ASN A 259 13.38 29.70 -2.29
C ASN A 259 13.41 29.91 -0.77
N GLY A 260 13.25 28.82 0.01
CA GLY A 260 13.27 28.87 1.46
C GLY A 260 14.66 28.53 2.05
N ASN A 261 14.88 28.94 3.28
CA ASN A 261 16.07 28.54 4.05
C ASN A 261 15.79 27.19 4.75
N VAL A 262 15.69 26.11 3.95
CA VAL A 262 15.30 24.79 4.45
C VAL A 262 16.47 23.80 4.61
N GLY A 263 17.69 24.25 4.51
CA GLY A 263 18.88 23.41 4.71
C GLY A 263 20.17 24.24 4.77
N GLU A 264 21.19 23.67 5.39
CA GLU A 264 22.59 24.10 5.29
C GLU A 264 23.31 23.23 4.26
N TYR A 265 24.09 23.84 3.36
CA TYR A 265 24.92 23.16 2.38
C TYR A 265 26.35 23.07 2.86
#